data_e89db4b49434f9a2a2a48ebded6b4dba
#
_entry.id   e89db4b49434f9a2a2a48ebded6b4dba
#
_cell.length_a   1.000
_cell.length_b   1.000
_cell.length_c   1.000
_cell.angle_alpha   90.00
_cell.angle_beta   90.00
_cell.angle_gamma   90.00
#
_symmetry.space_group_name_H-M   'P 1'
#
loop_
_entity.id
_entity.type
_entity.pdbx_description
1 polymer ?
#
loop_
_entity_poly.entity_id
_entity_poly.type
_entity_poly.pdbx_seq_one_letter_code
_entity_poly.pdbx_strand_id
1 'polypeptide(L)'
;MTSGSVRAWILAARPATLTAAFAPVAVGTACAWRVGGFRGDAALAALLGAFLIQIATNFANDLYDFQKGADTEERLGPLRAAQAGLLTVGQLRRGIFVTLALALGVGLYLTWVAGPAVVIIGLSSIAAGLAYTGGPFPLAYNGLGDVFVMAFFGFVAVCGTAFVQALYVPDIAWAASIPI
;
A
#
# COMPACT_ATOMS: atom_id res chain seq x y z
N MET A 1 -3.69 -4.91 26.74
CA MET A 1 -2.46 -5.16 25.95
C MET A 1 -1.40 -4.17 26.41
N THR A 2 -0.14 -4.58 26.54
CA THR A 2 0.94 -3.64 26.89
C THR A 2 1.27 -2.74 25.71
N SER A 3 1.52 -1.44 26.00
CA SER A 3 1.94 -0.47 24.97
C SER A 3 3.20 -0.95 24.25
N GLY A 4 3.25 -0.81 22.92
CA GLY A 4 4.39 -1.21 22.10
C GLY A 4 4.56 -2.73 21.89
N SER A 5 3.59 -3.55 22.30
CA SER A 5 3.66 -5.00 22.12
C SER A 5 3.58 -5.40 20.64
N VAL A 6 4.11 -6.59 20.28
CA VAL A 6 3.98 -7.15 18.91
C VAL A 6 2.52 -7.20 18.44
N ARG A 7 1.60 -7.53 19.35
CA ARG A 7 0.16 -7.52 19.04
C ARG A 7 -0.36 -6.14 18.68
N ALA A 8 0.13 -5.06 19.31
CA ALA A 8 -0.24 -3.69 18.97
C ALA A 8 0.22 -3.32 17.54
N TRP A 9 1.42 -3.74 17.16
CA TRP A 9 1.95 -3.53 15.81
C TRP A 9 1.19 -4.34 14.75
N ILE A 10 0.84 -5.60 15.04
CA ILE A 10 0.00 -6.42 14.15
C ILE A 10 -1.38 -5.76 13.97
N LEU A 11 -1.99 -5.27 15.05
CA LEU A 11 -3.26 -4.56 14.98
C LEU A 11 -3.18 -3.33 14.09
N ALA A 12 -2.14 -2.49 14.26
CA ALA A 12 -1.93 -1.29 13.47
C ALA A 12 -1.62 -1.59 11.99
N ALA A 13 -0.89 -2.68 11.71
CA ALA A 13 -0.59 -3.13 10.35
C ALA A 13 -1.82 -3.64 9.59
N ARG A 14 -2.91 -4.01 10.30
CA ARG A 14 -4.20 -4.49 9.73
C ARG A 14 -4.03 -5.59 8.70
N PRO A 15 -3.67 -6.84 9.10
CA PRO A 15 -3.45 -7.94 8.15
C PRO A 15 -4.61 -8.19 7.19
N ALA A 16 -5.86 -7.96 7.63
CA ALA A 16 -7.04 -8.11 6.77
C ALA A 16 -7.01 -7.20 5.54
N THR A 17 -6.38 -6.02 5.61
CA THR A 17 -6.27 -5.10 4.46
C THR A 17 -5.14 -5.47 3.51
N LEU A 18 -4.24 -6.38 3.89
CA LEU A 18 -3.16 -6.85 3.00
C LEU A 18 -3.71 -7.68 1.84
N THR A 19 -4.91 -8.27 1.97
CA THR A 19 -5.59 -8.93 0.85
C THR A 19 -5.87 -7.97 -0.30
N ALA A 20 -6.19 -6.71 0.00
CA ALA A 20 -6.37 -5.67 -1.02
C ALA A 20 -5.07 -5.34 -1.77
N ALA A 21 -3.90 -5.48 -1.13
CA ALA A 21 -2.61 -5.33 -1.80
C ALA A 21 -2.17 -6.63 -2.51
N PHE A 22 -2.58 -7.79 -2.01
CA PHE A 22 -2.26 -9.09 -2.62
C PHE A 22 -2.99 -9.31 -3.95
N ALA A 23 -4.30 -9.04 -3.99
CA ALA A 23 -5.14 -9.34 -5.15
C ALA A 23 -4.62 -8.71 -6.46
N PRO A 24 -4.34 -7.40 -6.54
CA PRO A 24 -3.83 -6.78 -7.76
C PRO A 24 -2.45 -7.32 -8.18
N VAL A 25 -1.58 -7.64 -7.22
CA VAL A 25 -0.27 -8.25 -7.53
C VAL A 25 -0.44 -9.66 -8.10
N ALA A 26 -1.36 -10.46 -7.56
CA ALA A 26 -1.66 -11.78 -8.09
C ALA A 26 -2.23 -11.69 -9.52
N VAL A 27 -3.16 -10.75 -9.78
CA VAL A 27 -3.75 -10.52 -11.10
C VAL A 27 -2.69 -10.01 -12.10
N GLY A 28 -1.88 -9.02 -11.72
CA GLY A 28 -0.79 -8.51 -12.57
C GLY A 28 0.24 -9.60 -12.90
N THR A 29 0.55 -10.47 -11.93
CA THR A 29 1.43 -11.63 -12.15
C THR A 29 0.82 -12.65 -13.11
N ALA A 30 -0.49 -12.92 -12.99
CA ALA A 30 -1.20 -13.80 -13.94
C ALA A 30 -1.21 -13.21 -15.36
N CYS A 31 -1.35 -11.88 -15.50
CA CYS A 31 -1.24 -11.21 -16.79
C CYS A 31 0.16 -11.35 -17.41
N ALA A 32 1.22 -11.18 -16.60
CA ALA A 32 2.60 -11.39 -17.05
C ALA A 32 2.85 -12.85 -17.45
N TRP A 33 2.34 -13.80 -16.67
CA TRP A 33 2.41 -15.23 -17.00
C TRP A 33 1.75 -15.54 -18.34
N ARG A 34 0.56 -14.98 -18.58
CA ARG A 34 -0.23 -15.22 -19.81
C ARG A 34 0.51 -14.82 -21.08
N VAL A 35 1.41 -13.84 -21.00
CA VAL A 35 2.22 -13.36 -22.13
C VAL A 35 3.65 -13.92 -22.14
N GLY A 36 3.96 -14.88 -21.29
CA GLY A 36 5.29 -15.50 -21.20
C GLY A 36 6.35 -14.64 -20.49
N GLY A 37 5.95 -13.54 -19.84
CA GLY A 37 6.83 -12.59 -19.17
C GLY A 37 7.00 -12.82 -17.65
N PHE A 38 6.57 -13.97 -17.11
CA PHE A 38 6.64 -14.24 -15.68
C PHE A 38 8.07 -14.23 -15.15
N ARG A 39 8.27 -13.47 -14.08
CA ARG A 39 9.52 -13.40 -13.31
C ARG A 39 9.21 -13.46 -11.82
N GLY A 40 9.53 -14.61 -11.20
CA GLY A 40 9.19 -14.86 -9.79
C GLY A 40 9.89 -13.93 -8.81
N ASP A 41 11.12 -13.51 -9.09
CA ASP A 41 11.88 -12.52 -8.32
C ASP A 41 11.19 -11.14 -8.31
N ALA A 42 10.79 -10.67 -9.49
CA ALA A 42 10.09 -9.40 -9.65
C ALA A 42 8.66 -9.45 -9.05
N ALA A 43 7.96 -10.59 -9.21
CA ALA A 43 6.64 -10.80 -8.62
C ALA A 43 6.69 -10.74 -7.08
N LEU A 44 7.66 -11.43 -6.47
CA LEU A 44 7.84 -11.44 -5.01
C LEU A 44 8.24 -10.05 -4.50
N ALA A 45 9.13 -9.35 -5.20
CA ALA A 45 9.53 -8.00 -4.84
C ALA A 45 8.34 -7.02 -4.98
N ALA A 46 7.52 -7.11 -6.03
CA ALA A 46 6.31 -6.32 -6.18
C ALA A 46 5.31 -6.57 -5.03
N LEU A 47 5.11 -7.82 -4.63
CA LEU A 47 4.26 -8.19 -3.50
C LEU A 47 4.78 -7.61 -2.19
N LEU A 48 6.07 -7.74 -1.93
CA LEU A 48 6.71 -7.20 -0.73
C LEU A 48 6.59 -5.68 -0.69
N GLY A 49 6.85 -4.99 -1.80
CA GLY A 49 6.69 -3.54 -1.94
C GLY A 49 5.25 -3.09 -1.69
N ALA A 50 4.27 -3.79 -2.28
CA ALA A 50 2.85 -3.50 -2.08
C ALA A 50 2.43 -3.67 -0.60
N PHE A 51 2.88 -4.74 0.07
CA PHE A 51 2.62 -4.95 1.50
C PHE A 51 3.25 -3.87 2.38
N LEU A 52 4.50 -3.48 2.10
CA LEU A 52 5.18 -2.44 2.87
C LEU A 52 4.50 -1.08 2.72
N ILE A 53 4.09 -0.69 1.50
CA ILE A 53 3.32 0.53 1.26
C ILE A 53 1.96 0.46 1.97
N GLN A 54 1.26 -0.66 1.90
CA GLN A 54 -0.03 -0.86 2.57
C GLN A 54 0.09 -0.75 4.09
N ILE A 55 1.12 -1.36 4.70
CA ILE A 55 1.38 -1.28 6.14
C ILE A 55 1.71 0.17 6.53
N ALA A 56 2.57 0.85 5.77
CA ALA A 56 2.90 2.25 6.01
C ALA A 56 1.66 3.15 5.93
N THR A 57 0.78 2.93 4.94
CA THR A 57 -0.50 3.61 4.80
C THR A 57 -1.42 3.36 6.00
N ASN A 58 -1.50 2.13 6.50
CA ASN A 58 -2.29 1.80 7.68
C ASN A 58 -1.78 2.52 8.94
N PHE A 59 -0.44 2.58 9.13
CA PHE A 59 0.15 3.34 10.23
C PHE A 59 -0.08 4.85 10.08
N ALA A 60 0.01 5.38 8.86
CA ALA A 60 -0.26 6.79 8.58
C ALA A 60 -1.74 7.14 8.84
N ASN A 61 -2.66 6.28 8.42
CA ASN A 61 -4.09 6.46 8.68
C ASN A 61 -4.39 6.45 10.19
N ASP A 62 -3.78 5.51 10.95
CA ASP A 62 -3.95 5.47 12.41
C ASP A 62 -3.41 6.76 13.08
N LEU A 63 -2.24 7.23 12.63
CA LEU A 63 -1.62 8.45 13.13
C LEU A 63 -2.43 9.71 12.81
N TYR A 64 -2.82 9.89 11.54
CA TYR A 64 -3.49 11.13 11.11
C TYR A 64 -4.93 11.22 11.59
N ASP A 65 -5.67 10.10 11.61
CA ASP A 65 -7.04 10.05 12.13
C ASP A 65 -7.04 10.36 13.64
N PHE A 66 -6.08 9.82 14.40
CA PHE A 66 -5.89 10.15 15.81
C PHE A 66 -5.59 11.65 16.02
N GLN A 67 -4.67 12.23 15.24
CA GLN A 67 -4.31 13.65 15.35
C GLN A 67 -5.45 14.60 14.98
N LYS A 68 -6.36 14.18 14.09
CA LYS A 68 -7.53 14.96 13.68
C LYS A 68 -8.73 14.75 14.59
N GLY A 69 -8.65 13.85 15.58
CA GLY A 69 -9.79 13.49 16.42
C GLY A 69 -10.94 12.81 15.67
N ALA A 70 -10.65 12.23 14.50
CA ALA A 70 -11.63 11.54 13.68
C ALA A 70 -12.01 10.15 14.24
N ASP A 71 -11.20 9.61 15.15
CA ASP A 71 -11.42 8.34 15.81
C ASP A 71 -12.17 8.58 17.15
N THR A 72 -13.50 8.60 17.13
CA THR A 72 -14.35 8.69 18.33
C THR A 72 -14.66 7.30 18.90
N GLU A 73 -15.14 7.22 20.15
CA GLU A 73 -15.58 5.95 20.76
C GLU A 73 -16.78 5.33 20.04
N GLU A 74 -17.57 6.15 19.36
CA GLU A 74 -18.76 5.73 18.61
C GLU A 74 -18.44 5.20 17.22
N ARG A 75 -17.17 5.20 16.82
CA ARG A 75 -16.75 4.78 15.49
C ARG A 75 -17.03 3.30 15.24
N LEU A 76 -17.77 3.02 14.18
CA LEU A 76 -17.97 1.66 13.67
C LEU A 76 -16.73 1.25 12.87
N GLY A 77 -15.92 0.32 13.38
CA GLY A 77 -14.74 -0.20 12.67
C GLY A 77 -13.70 -0.83 13.60
N PRO A 78 -12.61 -1.38 13.03
CA PRO A 78 -11.56 -2.01 13.83
C PRO A 78 -10.90 -1.01 14.80
N LEU A 79 -10.49 -1.52 15.97
CA LEU A 79 -9.79 -0.76 17.00
C LEU A 79 -8.54 -0.09 16.42
N ARG A 80 -8.37 1.21 16.69
CA ARG A 80 -7.18 1.98 16.32
C ARG A 80 -6.13 1.89 17.43
N ALA A 81 -4.89 1.59 17.06
CA ALA A 81 -3.82 1.39 18.03
C ALA A 81 -3.43 2.69 18.76
N ALA A 82 -3.47 3.84 18.06
CA ALA A 82 -3.22 5.15 18.67
C ALA A 82 -4.32 5.53 19.65
N GLN A 83 -5.59 5.45 19.26
CA GLN A 83 -6.74 5.78 20.09
C GLN A 83 -6.82 4.90 21.34
N ALA A 84 -6.51 3.61 21.18
CA ALA A 84 -6.48 2.65 22.29
C ALA A 84 -5.25 2.80 23.21
N GLY A 85 -4.36 3.76 22.95
CA GLY A 85 -3.12 3.94 23.73
C GLY A 85 -2.10 2.80 23.60
N LEU A 86 -2.26 1.93 22.59
CA LEU A 86 -1.40 0.76 22.37
C LEU A 86 -0.11 1.13 21.65
N LEU A 87 -0.13 2.17 20.81
CA LEU A 87 1.04 2.76 20.15
C LEU A 87 1.01 4.27 20.30
N THR A 88 2.16 4.84 20.61
CA THR A 88 2.32 6.30 20.67
C THR A 88 2.49 6.90 19.27
N VAL A 89 2.22 8.20 19.12
CA VAL A 89 2.48 8.98 17.90
C VAL A 89 3.94 8.80 17.41
N GLY A 90 4.91 8.81 18.34
CA GLY A 90 6.32 8.61 18.03
C GLY A 90 6.64 7.21 17.51
N GLN A 91 5.98 6.18 18.06
CA GLN A 91 6.11 4.80 17.57
C GLN A 91 5.52 4.66 16.16
N LEU A 92 4.32 5.18 15.91
CA LEU A 92 3.71 5.13 14.58
C LEU A 92 4.55 5.87 13.54
N ARG A 93 5.10 7.06 13.84
CA ARG A 93 6.03 7.77 12.94
C ARG A 93 7.27 6.94 12.60
N ARG A 94 7.87 6.26 13.59
CA ARG A 94 8.99 5.35 13.35
C ARG A 94 8.58 4.16 12.49
N GLY A 95 7.41 3.56 12.75
CA GLY A 95 6.86 2.48 11.94
C GLY A 95 6.68 2.89 10.48
N ILE A 96 6.08 4.06 10.21
CA ILE A 96 5.93 4.62 8.87
C ILE A 96 7.31 4.78 8.21
N PHE A 97 8.25 5.42 8.90
CA PHE A 97 9.60 5.64 8.35
C PHE A 97 10.30 4.33 7.99
N VAL A 98 10.29 3.34 8.89
CA VAL A 98 10.95 2.05 8.66
C VAL A 98 10.30 1.29 7.51
N THR A 99 8.97 1.21 7.46
CA THR A 99 8.26 0.50 6.38
C THR A 99 8.45 1.17 5.04
N LEU A 100 8.44 2.51 4.97
CA LEU A 100 8.73 3.25 3.73
C LEU A 100 10.19 3.12 3.29
N ALA A 101 11.15 3.12 4.22
CA ALA A 101 12.56 2.90 3.90
C ALA A 101 12.79 1.50 3.29
N LEU A 102 12.12 0.48 3.84
CA LEU A 102 12.14 -0.87 3.28
C LEU A 102 11.45 -0.93 1.91
N ALA A 103 10.31 -0.24 1.75
CA ALA A 103 9.61 -0.16 0.46
C ALA A 103 10.48 0.51 -0.61
N LEU A 104 11.21 1.59 -0.26
CA LEU A 104 12.18 2.23 -1.16
C LEU A 104 13.32 1.29 -1.54
N GLY A 105 13.84 0.49 -0.60
CA GLY A 105 14.85 -0.53 -0.90
C GLY A 105 14.36 -1.55 -1.92
N VAL A 106 13.12 -2.05 -1.76
CA VAL A 106 12.47 -2.94 -2.73
C VAL A 106 12.25 -2.22 -4.06
N GLY A 107 11.83 -0.95 -4.03
CA GLY A 107 11.65 -0.10 -5.22
C GLY A 107 12.94 0.09 -6.01
N LEU A 108 14.09 0.27 -5.34
CA LEU A 108 15.39 0.35 -5.99
C LEU A 108 15.75 -0.95 -6.71
N TYR A 109 15.51 -2.11 -6.08
CA TYR A 109 15.67 -3.40 -6.74
C TYR A 109 14.78 -3.52 -7.98
N LEU A 110 13.51 -3.20 -7.88
CA LEU A 110 12.58 -3.25 -9.02
C LEU A 110 12.97 -2.22 -10.12
N THR A 111 13.52 -1.06 -9.74
CA THR A 111 14.05 -0.08 -10.69
C THR A 111 15.25 -0.64 -11.46
N TRP A 112 16.13 -1.37 -10.78
CA TRP A 112 17.24 -2.06 -11.43
C TRP A 112 16.76 -3.15 -12.40
N VAL A 113 15.66 -3.84 -12.05
CA VAL A 113 15.07 -4.94 -12.84
C VAL A 113 14.30 -4.44 -14.06
N ALA A 114 13.49 -3.39 -13.91
CA ALA A 114 12.49 -2.98 -14.91
C ALA A 114 12.61 -1.50 -15.36
N GLY A 115 13.63 -0.79 -14.86
CA GLY A 115 13.94 0.56 -15.31
C GLY A 115 13.24 1.68 -14.53
N PRO A 116 13.52 2.95 -14.90
CA PRO A 116 13.18 4.12 -14.10
C PRO A 116 11.68 4.41 -13.96
N ALA A 117 10.83 3.85 -14.80
CA ALA A 117 9.37 3.99 -14.68
C ALA A 117 8.85 3.50 -13.31
N VAL A 118 9.54 2.52 -12.70
CA VAL A 118 9.22 2.00 -11.36
C VAL A 118 9.32 3.07 -10.28
N VAL A 119 10.25 4.02 -10.42
CA VAL A 119 10.39 5.15 -9.48
C VAL A 119 9.11 5.98 -9.44
N ILE A 120 8.54 6.29 -10.61
CA ILE A 120 7.30 7.05 -10.71
C ILE A 120 6.14 6.26 -10.08
N ILE A 121 6.03 4.97 -10.41
CA ILE A 121 5.00 4.08 -9.86
C ILE A 121 5.10 4.03 -8.32
N GLY A 122 6.29 3.78 -7.79
CA GLY A 122 6.51 3.65 -6.35
C GLY A 122 6.27 4.95 -5.58
N LEU A 123 6.85 6.07 -6.04
CA LEU A 123 6.70 7.35 -5.37
C LEU A 123 5.26 7.88 -5.44
N SER A 124 4.56 7.72 -6.57
CA SER A 124 3.15 8.09 -6.66
C SER A 124 2.26 7.24 -5.75
N SER A 125 2.54 5.93 -5.63
CA SER A 125 1.82 5.04 -4.71
C SER A 125 2.03 5.41 -3.24
N ILE A 126 3.26 5.72 -2.85
CA ILE A 126 3.57 6.22 -1.49
C ILE A 126 2.86 7.55 -1.23
N ALA A 127 2.94 8.50 -2.17
CA ALA A 127 2.31 9.81 -2.04
C ALA A 127 0.79 9.69 -1.90
N ALA A 128 0.13 8.85 -2.72
CA ALA A 128 -1.31 8.60 -2.63
C ALA A 128 -1.71 7.94 -1.30
N GLY A 129 -0.93 6.95 -0.83
CA GLY A 129 -1.17 6.29 0.45
C GLY A 129 -1.07 7.26 1.64
N LEU A 130 -0.09 8.16 1.65
CA LEU A 130 0.04 9.17 2.69
C LEU A 130 -1.02 10.27 2.59
N ALA A 131 -1.39 10.70 1.37
CA ALA A 131 -2.42 11.70 1.12
C ALA A 131 -3.84 11.17 1.37
N TYR A 132 -4.02 9.85 1.52
CA TYR A 132 -5.33 9.25 1.71
C TYR A 132 -6.05 9.81 2.95
N THR A 133 -5.35 9.92 4.08
CA THR A 133 -5.85 10.53 5.32
C THR A 133 -5.02 11.71 5.81
N GLY A 134 -3.82 11.90 5.27
CA GLY A 134 -2.86 12.95 5.62
C GLY A 134 -2.99 14.21 4.76
N GLY A 135 -2.23 15.24 5.18
CA GLY A 135 -2.13 16.51 4.44
C GLY A 135 -3.33 17.45 4.60
N PRO A 136 -3.32 18.58 3.86
CA PRO A 136 -4.35 19.60 3.94
C PRO A 136 -5.66 19.21 3.23
N PHE A 137 -5.61 18.27 2.30
CA PHE A 137 -6.77 17.79 1.53
C PHE A 137 -6.78 16.25 1.50
N PRO A 138 -7.19 15.59 2.61
CA PRO A 138 -7.21 14.13 2.66
C PRO A 138 -8.23 13.54 1.70
N LEU A 139 -7.79 12.62 0.84
CA LEU A 139 -8.60 12.06 -0.24
C LEU A 139 -9.84 11.32 0.28
N ALA A 140 -9.69 10.57 1.37
CA ALA A 140 -10.79 9.83 1.98
C ALA A 140 -11.93 10.71 2.49
N TYR A 141 -11.61 11.92 2.99
CA TYR A 141 -12.61 12.82 3.55
C TYR A 141 -13.28 13.73 2.51
N ASN A 142 -12.74 13.77 1.30
CA ASN A 142 -13.23 14.62 0.20
C ASN A 142 -13.93 13.81 -0.91
N GLY A 143 -14.38 12.58 -0.61
CA GLY A 143 -15.11 11.74 -1.57
C GLY A 143 -14.27 11.16 -2.71
N LEU A 144 -12.94 11.32 -2.65
CA LEU A 144 -12.02 10.81 -3.68
C LEU A 144 -11.44 9.43 -3.34
N GLY A 145 -11.82 8.85 -2.18
CA GLY A 145 -11.28 7.58 -1.69
C GLY A 145 -11.40 6.46 -2.72
N ASP A 146 -12.62 6.22 -3.24
CA ASP A 146 -12.88 5.13 -4.18
C ASP A 146 -12.16 5.33 -5.53
N VAL A 147 -12.08 6.58 -6.00
CA VAL A 147 -11.35 6.91 -7.24
C VAL A 147 -9.87 6.57 -7.10
N PHE A 148 -9.26 6.94 -5.97
CA PHE A 148 -7.85 6.64 -5.72
C PHE A 148 -7.60 5.16 -5.45
N VAL A 149 -8.53 4.47 -4.76
CA VAL A 149 -8.46 3.01 -4.58
C VAL A 149 -8.47 2.33 -5.96
N MET A 150 -9.43 2.66 -6.83
CA MET A 150 -9.50 2.10 -8.17
C MET A 150 -8.24 2.43 -9.01
N ALA A 151 -7.74 3.66 -8.95
CA ALA A 151 -6.55 4.06 -9.68
C ALA A 151 -5.30 3.29 -9.22
N PHE A 152 -5.08 3.18 -7.91
CA PHE A 152 -3.83 2.63 -7.37
C PHE A 152 -3.87 1.12 -7.17
N PHE A 153 -4.96 0.54 -6.64
CA PHE A 153 -5.08 -0.92 -6.50
C PHE A 153 -5.49 -1.57 -7.83
N GLY A 154 -6.38 -0.96 -8.61
CA GLY A 154 -6.72 -1.43 -9.94
C GLY A 154 -5.56 -1.19 -10.92
N PHE A 155 -5.45 0.00 -11.48
CA PHE A 155 -4.53 0.25 -12.60
C PHE A 155 -3.06 0.21 -12.21
N VAL A 156 -2.63 0.98 -11.21
CA VAL A 156 -1.20 1.09 -10.88
C VAL A 156 -0.64 -0.23 -10.38
N ALA A 157 -1.34 -0.93 -9.49
CA ALA A 157 -0.83 -2.17 -8.91
C ALA A 157 -0.87 -3.33 -9.91
N VAL A 158 -1.96 -3.52 -10.67
CA VAL A 158 -2.05 -4.60 -11.67
C VAL A 158 -1.09 -4.36 -12.83
N CYS A 159 -1.17 -3.18 -13.47
CA CYS A 159 -0.32 -2.86 -14.62
C CYS A 159 1.14 -2.74 -14.22
N GLY A 160 1.44 -2.15 -13.05
CA GLY A 160 2.79 -2.05 -12.52
C GLY A 160 3.41 -3.40 -12.22
N THR A 161 2.64 -4.33 -11.63
CA THR A 161 3.11 -5.70 -11.38
C THR A 161 3.35 -6.48 -12.67
N ALA A 162 2.49 -6.33 -13.67
CA ALA A 162 2.71 -6.93 -14.99
C ALA A 162 3.94 -6.32 -15.67
N PHE A 163 4.11 -4.99 -15.58
CA PHE A 163 5.23 -4.26 -16.17
C PHE A 163 6.59 -4.70 -15.61
N VAL A 164 6.75 -4.82 -14.29
CA VAL A 164 8.05 -5.18 -13.69
C VAL A 164 8.49 -6.62 -14.03
N GLN A 165 7.57 -7.45 -14.50
CA GLN A 165 7.84 -8.82 -14.91
C GLN A 165 8.04 -8.93 -16.43
N ALA A 166 7.11 -8.39 -17.23
CA ALA A 166 7.12 -8.51 -18.70
C ALA A 166 7.91 -7.39 -19.38
N LEU A 167 8.29 -6.31 -18.67
CA LEU A 167 8.96 -5.09 -19.16
C LEU A 167 8.12 -4.24 -20.12
N TYR A 168 6.85 -4.55 -20.23
CA TYR A 168 5.78 -3.74 -20.86
C TYR A 168 4.46 -4.02 -20.17
N VAL A 169 3.45 -3.22 -20.42
CA VAL A 169 2.10 -3.45 -19.89
C VAL A 169 1.28 -4.20 -20.93
N PRO A 170 0.96 -5.49 -20.72
CA PRO A 170 0.11 -6.24 -21.64
C PRO A 170 -1.32 -5.68 -21.69
N ASP A 171 -1.99 -5.71 -22.85
CA ASP A 171 -3.37 -5.22 -23.01
C ASP A 171 -4.35 -5.88 -22.01
N ILE A 172 -4.15 -7.17 -21.74
CA ILE A 172 -4.94 -7.90 -20.74
C ILE A 172 -4.84 -7.31 -19.33
N ALA A 173 -3.72 -6.68 -18.97
CA ALA A 173 -3.54 -6.07 -17.66
C ALA A 173 -4.43 -4.83 -17.49
N TRP A 174 -4.64 -4.04 -18.54
CA TRP A 174 -5.57 -2.92 -18.54
C TRP A 174 -7.01 -3.38 -18.33
N ALA A 175 -7.43 -4.42 -19.04
CA ALA A 175 -8.78 -4.98 -18.86
C ALA A 175 -8.97 -5.60 -17.47
N ALA A 176 -7.95 -6.31 -16.95
CA ALA A 176 -7.99 -6.96 -15.65
C ALA A 176 -7.91 -5.97 -14.46
N SER A 177 -7.55 -4.71 -14.70
CA SER A 177 -7.49 -3.67 -13.66
C SER A 177 -8.87 -3.13 -13.26
N ILE A 178 -9.89 -3.28 -14.12
CA ILE A 178 -11.22 -2.67 -13.93
C ILE A 178 -12.01 -3.32 -12.78
N PRO A 179 -12.02 -4.67 -12.60
CA PRO A 179 -12.84 -5.32 -11.58
C PRO A 179 -12.20 -5.40 -10.19
N ILE A 180 -11.02 -4.83 -9.99
CA ILE A 180 -10.31 -4.81 -8.70
C ILE A 180 -10.63 -3.54 -7.92
#